data_ebbc69f8dec0f183922ed8138d3609a3
#
_entry.id   ebbc69f8dec0f183922ed8138d3609a3
#
_cell.length_a   1.000
_cell.length_b   1.000
_cell.length_c   1.000
_cell.angle_alpha   90.00
_cell.angle_beta   90.00
_cell.angle_gamma   90.00
#
_symmetry.space_group_name_H-M   'P 1'
#
loop_
_entity.id
_entity.type
_entity.pdbx_description
1 polymer ?
#
loop_
_entity_poly.entity_id
_entity_poly.type
_entity_poly.pdbx_seq_one_letter_code
_entity_poly.pdbx_strand_id
1 'polypeptide(L)'
;MSVRANAIRELANSFSRIHRLPHIEIINLTFYPIHDNRVPIYSNPLSVFDNRVDFDDGSRLAVQASILEALAASCKVRVPSKLLSLELHNLHTSDLSSLETAQFQKFLTCLRRLQLTVLQPTSYGRKYNFWSTFSPIILNPTQQFLTELILHSSVCIWPSSGFSLTGLHFPHLTALSVRNLIFVPSVGVEPFILRHASTLARLELLACKPPAYRELPPFEWSPPSSDYCWDTIWDRFAMELTALVTLNVDELDCPYVGFFYRFNLSDEAIKSHNAADDAALQRFHVVVTARSEEMRETLRG
;
A
#
# COMPACT_ATOMS: atom_id res chain seq x y z
N MET A 1 -29.08 7.24 -25.21
CA MET A 1 -27.82 6.84 -24.53
C MET A 1 -27.39 7.97 -23.63
N SER A 2 -27.04 7.70 -22.37
CA SER A 2 -26.59 8.71 -21.43
C SER A 2 -25.26 9.29 -21.89
N VAL A 3 -25.05 10.61 -21.69
CA VAL A 3 -23.79 11.34 -21.95
C VAL A 3 -22.60 10.59 -21.32
N ARG A 4 -22.81 10.00 -20.17
CA ARG A 4 -21.84 9.19 -19.41
C ARG A 4 -21.38 7.93 -20.15
N ALA A 5 -22.30 7.17 -20.76
CA ALA A 5 -21.95 5.96 -21.49
C ALA A 5 -21.10 6.29 -22.76
N ASN A 6 -21.31 7.46 -23.35
CA ASN A 6 -20.50 7.92 -24.46
C ASN A 6 -19.08 8.29 -24.00
N ALA A 7 -18.94 9.01 -22.89
CA ALA A 7 -17.63 9.39 -22.35
C ALA A 7 -16.78 8.17 -21.98
N ILE A 8 -17.37 7.16 -21.34
CA ILE A 8 -16.67 5.90 -21.02
C ILE A 8 -16.22 5.17 -22.29
N ARG A 9 -17.09 5.11 -23.31
CA ARG A 9 -16.75 4.47 -24.59
C ARG A 9 -15.63 5.22 -25.32
N GLU A 10 -15.63 6.54 -25.32
CA GLU A 10 -14.57 7.36 -25.90
C GLU A 10 -13.25 7.18 -25.16
N LEU A 11 -13.27 7.08 -23.82
CA LEU A 11 -12.10 6.78 -23.02
C LEU A 11 -11.55 5.39 -23.35
N ALA A 12 -12.42 4.37 -23.43
CA ALA A 12 -12.03 3.02 -23.84
C ALA A 12 -11.40 3.00 -25.25
N ASN A 13 -11.97 3.76 -26.19
CA ASN A 13 -11.40 3.92 -27.52
C ASN A 13 -10.05 4.64 -27.49
N SER A 14 -9.88 5.61 -26.61
CA SER A 14 -8.61 6.31 -26.43
C SER A 14 -7.55 5.38 -25.85
N PHE A 15 -7.87 4.61 -24.82
CA PHE A 15 -6.97 3.61 -24.26
C PHE A 15 -6.61 2.53 -25.29
N SER A 16 -7.53 2.10 -26.13
CA SER A 16 -7.23 1.12 -27.18
C SER A 16 -6.19 1.59 -28.18
N ARG A 17 -5.90 2.91 -28.22
CA ARG A 17 -4.88 3.53 -29.08
C ARG A 17 -3.54 3.79 -28.38
N ILE A 18 -3.42 3.51 -27.08
CA ILE A 18 -2.16 3.72 -26.31
C ILE A 18 -0.99 3.00 -26.97
N HIS A 19 -1.22 1.81 -27.55
CA HIS A 19 -0.18 1.06 -28.27
C HIS A 19 0.43 1.81 -29.46
N ARG A 20 -0.26 2.86 -29.98
CA ARG A 20 0.24 3.72 -31.06
C ARG A 20 1.17 4.81 -30.58
N LEU A 21 1.31 4.96 -29.28
CA LEU A 21 2.14 5.97 -28.63
C LEU A 21 3.40 5.30 -28.08
N PRO A 22 4.46 5.14 -28.90
CA PRO A 22 5.64 4.30 -28.56
C PRO A 22 6.48 4.88 -27.41
N HIS A 23 6.19 6.12 -27.01
CA HIS A 23 6.96 6.84 -25.97
C HIS A 23 6.24 6.96 -24.64
N ILE A 24 5.06 6.36 -24.49
CA ILE A 24 4.39 6.34 -23.19
C ILE A 24 5.16 5.41 -22.26
N GLU A 25 5.64 5.97 -21.16
CA GLU A 25 6.36 5.25 -20.10
C GLU A 25 5.52 5.09 -18.84
N ILE A 26 4.55 5.98 -18.63
CA ILE A 26 3.72 6.04 -17.42
C ILE A 26 2.25 6.14 -17.82
N ILE A 27 1.42 5.29 -17.20
CA ILE A 27 -0.03 5.50 -17.14
C ILE A 27 -0.37 5.92 -15.71
N ASN A 28 -0.92 7.14 -15.60
CA ASN A 28 -1.41 7.67 -14.32
C ASN A 28 -2.93 7.88 -14.43
N LEU A 29 -3.68 7.20 -13.58
CA LEU A 29 -5.13 7.30 -13.48
C LEU A 29 -5.50 7.74 -12.06
N THR A 30 -6.14 8.89 -11.96
CA THR A 30 -6.62 9.43 -10.70
C THR A 30 -8.14 9.37 -10.66
N PHE A 31 -8.68 8.57 -9.75
CA PHE A 31 -10.11 8.49 -9.49
C PHE A 31 -10.48 9.55 -8.45
N TYR A 32 -10.97 10.69 -8.92
CA TYR A 32 -11.38 11.74 -7.99
C TYR A 32 -12.67 11.34 -7.28
N PRO A 33 -12.68 11.30 -5.95
CA PRO A 33 -13.92 11.41 -5.25
C PRO A 33 -14.52 12.78 -5.66
N ILE A 34 -15.76 12.82 -6.13
CA ILE A 34 -16.47 14.07 -6.30
C ILE A 34 -16.76 14.55 -4.88
N HIS A 35 -15.80 15.19 -4.26
CA HIS A 35 -15.98 15.78 -2.96
C HIS A 35 -16.45 17.21 -3.12
N ASP A 36 -17.50 17.51 -2.39
CA ASP A 36 -17.68 18.84 -1.86
C ASP A 36 -16.35 19.28 -1.21
N ASN A 37 -15.80 20.43 -1.61
CA ASN A 37 -14.47 20.95 -1.30
C ASN A 37 -14.20 21.23 0.20
N ARG A 38 -14.87 20.55 1.13
CA ARG A 38 -14.92 20.93 2.54
C ARG A 38 -14.17 20.04 3.51
N VAL A 39 -13.65 18.88 3.08
CA VAL A 39 -12.90 18.02 4.00
C VAL A 39 -11.53 17.70 3.41
N PRO A 40 -10.44 18.22 4.00
CA PRO A 40 -9.10 17.76 3.67
C PRO A 40 -9.00 16.27 3.99
N ILE A 41 -8.58 15.48 3.03
CA ILE A 41 -8.47 14.00 3.14
C ILE A 41 -7.58 13.57 4.32
N TYR A 42 -6.87 14.50 4.94
CA TYR A 42 -5.87 14.27 6.00
C TYR A 42 -6.21 14.90 7.36
N SER A 43 -7.37 15.54 7.52
CA SER A 43 -7.73 16.12 8.81
C SER A 43 -8.46 15.09 9.67
N ASN A 44 -7.76 14.59 10.68
CA ASN A 44 -8.23 13.91 11.87
C ASN A 44 -9.23 12.74 11.65
N PRO A 45 -8.79 11.48 11.75
CA PRO A 45 -9.64 10.30 11.56
C PRO A 45 -10.83 10.23 12.53
N LEU A 46 -10.84 11.04 13.57
CA LEU A 46 -11.95 11.08 14.55
C LEU A 46 -13.11 11.99 14.12
N SER A 47 -12.93 12.91 13.17
CA SER A 47 -13.98 13.82 12.70
C SER A 47 -14.82 13.25 11.54
N VAL A 48 -14.45 12.08 11.01
CA VAL A 48 -15.11 11.46 9.85
C VAL A 48 -16.42 10.76 10.24
N PHE A 49 -16.71 10.61 11.54
CA PHE A 49 -17.90 9.86 11.99
C PHE A 49 -19.24 10.58 11.82
N ASP A 50 -19.28 11.86 11.45
CA ASP A 50 -20.50 12.63 11.53
C ASP A 50 -21.08 13.19 10.20
N ASN A 51 -20.45 12.92 9.07
CA ASN A 51 -21.00 13.34 7.78
C ASN A 51 -21.47 12.12 6.97
N ARG A 52 -22.70 11.68 7.27
CA ARG A 52 -23.50 10.83 6.38
C ARG A 52 -23.84 11.58 5.10
N VAL A 53 -22.89 11.70 4.20
CA VAL A 53 -23.22 11.99 2.81
C VAL A 53 -23.52 10.63 2.18
N ASP A 54 -24.79 10.35 1.91
CA ASP A 54 -25.21 9.21 1.10
C ASP A 54 -24.64 9.39 -0.32
N PHE A 55 -23.42 8.94 -0.49
CA PHE A 55 -22.80 8.92 -1.80
C PHE A 55 -23.42 7.80 -2.61
N ASP A 56 -23.81 8.09 -3.84
CA ASP A 56 -24.12 7.07 -4.84
C ASP A 56 -22.82 6.30 -5.23
N ASP A 57 -22.34 5.49 -4.30
CA ASP A 57 -21.13 4.65 -4.49
C ASP A 57 -21.27 3.75 -5.70
N GLY A 58 -22.48 3.30 -6.04
CA GLY A 58 -22.72 2.41 -7.16
C GLY A 58 -22.32 3.03 -8.50
N SER A 59 -22.54 4.32 -8.66
CA SER A 59 -22.21 4.98 -9.92
C SER A 59 -20.72 5.24 -10.10
N ARG A 60 -20.00 5.47 -9.01
CA ARG A 60 -18.53 5.69 -9.03
C ARG A 60 -17.78 4.40 -9.28
N LEU A 61 -18.17 3.34 -8.59
CA LEU A 61 -17.61 2.00 -8.78
C LEU A 61 -17.81 1.54 -10.22
N ALA A 62 -18.98 1.81 -10.83
CA ALA A 62 -19.22 1.48 -12.24
C ALA A 62 -18.33 2.26 -13.21
N VAL A 63 -18.02 3.54 -12.91
CA VAL A 63 -17.06 4.32 -13.72
C VAL A 63 -15.65 3.78 -13.57
N GLN A 64 -15.20 3.52 -12.35
CA GLN A 64 -13.90 2.92 -12.11
C GLN A 64 -13.76 1.57 -12.83
N ALA A 65 -14.73 0.68 -12.66
CA ALA A 65 -14.73 -0.62 -13.32
C ALA A 65 -14.63 -0.47 -14.84
N SER A 66 -15.41 0.43 -15.44
CA SER A 66 -15.36 0.67 -16.88
C SER A 66 -14.03 1.22 -17.37
N ILE A 67 -13.37 2.08 -16.58
CA ILE A 67 -12.03 2.61 -16.88
C ILE A 67 -10.99 1.48 -16.80
N LEU A 68 -11.06 0.65 -15.77
CA LEU A 68 -10.14 -0.48 -15.61
C LEU A 68 -10.36 -1.54 -16.70
N GLU A 69 -11.60 -1.82 -17.09
CA GLU A 69 -11.93 -2.68 -18.24
C GLU A 69 -11.36 -2.12 -19.54
N ALA A 70 -11.48 -0.81 -19.76
CA ALA A 70 -10.92 -0.16 -20.93
C ALA A 70 -9.38 -0.25 -20.94
N LEU A 71 -8.72 -0.08 -19.80
CA LEU A 71 -7.29 -0.27 -19.67
C LEU A 71 -6.90 -1.72 -19.96
N ALA A 72 -7.57 -2.69 -19.36
CA ALA A 72 -7.34 -4.11 -19.62
C ALA A 72 -7.54 -4.48 -21.09
N ALA A 73 -8.59 -3.94 -21.73
CA ALA A 73 -8.86 -4.14 -23.15
C ALA A 73 -7.79 -3.54 -24.05
N SER A 74 -7.20 -2.40 -23.66
CA SER A 74 -6.13 -1.77 -24.44
C SER A 74 -4.88 -2.65 -24.54
N CYS A 75 -4.60 -3.43 -23.52
CA CYS A 75 -3.46 -4.34 -23.46
C CYS A 75 -3.59 -5.54 -24.41
N LYS A 76 -4.82 -5.82 -24.93
CA LYS A 76 -5.06 -6.92 -25.89
C LYS A 76 -4.35 -6.71 -27.23
N VAL A 77 -4.16 -5.48 -27.64
CA VAL A 77 -3.62 -5.17 -28.98
C VAL A 77 -2.11 -5.26 -28.99
N ARG A 78 -1.45 -4.57 -28.10
CA ARG A 78 0.00 -4.63 -27.88
C ARG A 78 0.35 -3.82 -26.64
N VAL A 79 1.14 -4.39 -25.74
CA VAL A 79 1.71 -3.64 -24.63
C VAL A 79 2.76 -2.67 -25.21
N PRO A 80 2.72 -1.38 -24.92
CA PRO A 80 3.77 -0.46 -25.33
C PRO A 80 5.11 -0.94 -24.79
N SER A 81 6.12 -1.07 -25.65
CA SER A 81 7.42 -1.64 -25.30
C SER A 81 8.20 -0.82 -24.26
N LYS A 82 7.78 0.41 -24.00
CA LYS A 82 8.40 1.32 -23.04
C LYS A 82 7.54 1.64 -21.82
N LEU A 83 6.32 1.11 -21.74
CA LEU A 83 5.46 1.34 -20.59
C LEU A 83 5.98 0.59 -19.36
N LEU A 84 6.50 1.34 -18.40
CA LEU A 84 7.22 0.81 -17.25
C LEU A 84 6.53 1.12 -15.92
N SER A 85 5.58 2.07 -15.90
CA SER A 85 4.91 2.53 -14.68
C SER A 85 3.41 2.54 -14.82
N LEU A 86 2.72 2.02 -13.79
CA LEU A 86 1.30 2.15 -13.58
C LEU A 86 1.03 2.82 -12.25
N GLU A 87 0.31 3.93 -12.28
CA GLU A 87 -0.08 4.70 -11.11
C GLU A 87 -1.61 4.81 -11.06
N LEU A 88 -2.22 4.20 -10.05
CA LEU A 88 -3.66 4.26 -9.80
C LEU A 88 -3.91 4.99 -8.48
N HIS A 89 -4.39 6.20 -8.57
CA HIS A 89 -4.65 7.03 -7.40
C HIS A 89 -6.14 7.03 -7.03
N ASN A 90 -6.40 6.96 -5.73
CA ASN A 90 -7.75 6.96 -5.17
C ASN A 90 -8.63 5.81 -5.70
N LEU A 91 -8.01 4.66 -5.89
CA LEU A 91 -8.71 3.44 -6.30
C LEU A 91 -9.71 3.03 -5.20
N HIS A 92 -10.98 2.98 -5.52
CA HIS A 92 -12.00 2.48 -4.60
C HIS A 92 -11.94 0.96 -4.49
N THR A 93 -12.18 0.43 -3.29
CA THR A 93 -12.28 -1.00 -3.07
C THR A 93 -13.51 -1.56 -3.79
N SER A 94 -13.29 -2.14 -4.96
CA SER A 94 -14.32 -2.74 -5.82
C SER A 94 -13.85 -4.09 -6.33
N ASP A 95 -14.71 -4.78 -7.05
CA ASP A 95 -14.33 -6.01 -7.74
C ASP A 95 -13.21 -5.74 -8.77
N LEU A 96 -12.15 -6.54 -8.72
CA LEU A 96 -11.00 -6.48 -9.62
C LEU A 96 -11.07 -7.54 -10.75
N SER A 97 -12.15 -8.29 -10.85
CA SER A 97 -12.28 -9.39 -11.83
C SER A 97 -12.04 -8.96 -13.28
N SER A 98 -12.36 -7.71 -13.63
CA SER A 98 -12.06 -7.16 -14.94
C SER A 98 -10.56 -7.13 -15.27
N LEU A 99 -9.69 -7.16 -14.27
CA LEU A 99 -8.24 -7.14 -14.39
C LEU A 99 -7.62 -8.55 -14.46
N GLU A 100 -8.41 -9.60 -14.29
CA GLU A 100 -7.94 -11.00 -14.38
C GLU A 100 -7.66 -11.47 -15.83
N THR A 101 -7.85 -10.59 -16.82
CA THR A 101 -7.61 -10.96 -18.22
C THR A 101 -6.12 -11.28 -18.46
N ALA A 102 -5.84 -12.34 -19.22
CA ALA A 102 -4.47 -12.77 -19.50
C ALA A 102 -3.60 -11.65 -20.10
N GLN A 103 -4.20 -10.76 -20.87
CA GLN A 103 -3.51 -9.62 -21.47
C GLN A 103 -3.12 -8.57 -20.45
N PHE A 104 -4.01 -8.26 -19.51
CA PHE A 104 -3.70 -7.33 -18.42
C PHE A 104 -2.67 -7.93 -17.46
N GLN A 105 -2.79 -9.22 -17.16
CA GLN A 105 -1.79 -9.94 -16.36
C GLN A 105 -0.41 -9.90 -17.03
N LYS A 106 -0.36 -10.12 -18.36
CA LYS A 106 0.90 -9.97 -19.12
C LYS A 106 1.42 -8.54 -19.11
N PHE A 107 0.56 -7.53 -19.13
CA PHE A 107 0.98 -6.14 -18.99
C PHE A 107 1.62 -5.89 -17.62
N LEU A 108 1.02 -6.36 -16.55
CA LEU A 108 1.56 -6.23 -15.19
C LEU A 108 2.96 -6.84 -15.06
N THR A 109 3.26 -7.93 -15.76
CA THR A 109 4.60 -8.54 -15.73
C THR A 109 5.71 -7.64 -16.31
N CYS A 110 5.38 -6.61 -17.07
CA CYS A 110 6.35 -5.70 -17.69
C CYS A 110 6.68 -4.49 -16.81
N LEU A 111 5.93 -4.26 -15.74
CA LEU A 111 6.06 -3.07 -14.91
C LEU A 111 7.34 -3.09 -14.09
N ARG A 112 7.97 -1.92 -14.01
CA ARG A 112 9.07 -1.62 -13.08
C ARG A 112 8.61 -0.80 -11.89
N ARG A 113 7.56 0.01 -12.05
CA ARG A 113 6.97 0.80 -10.98
C ARG A 113 5.47 0.55 -10.92
N LEU A 114 4.98 0.30 -9.73
CA LEU A 114 3.56 0.19 -9.43
C LEU A 114 3.24 1.10 -8.24
N GLN A 115 2.36 2.06 -8.45
CA GLN A 115 1.86 2.95 -7.42
C GLN A 115 0.35 2.82 -7.30
N LEU A 116 -0.11 2.53 -6.10
CA LEU A 116 -1.52 2.32 -5.79
C LEU A 116 -1.89 3.09 -4.53
N THR A 117 -2.87 3.99 -4.66
CA THR A 117 -3.50 4.63 -3.51
C THR A 117 -4.96 4.17 -3.46
N VAL A 118 -5.33 3.47 -2.39
CA VAL A 118 -6.64 2.84 -2.25
C VAL A 118 -7.49 3.63 -1.28
N LEU A 119 -8.69 4.02 -1.72
CA LEU A 119 -9.72 4.62 -0.88
C LEU A 119 -10.70 3.54 -0.43
N GLN A 120 -10.78 3.32 0.86
CA GLN A 120 -11.77 2.42 1.43
C GLN A 120 -12.96 3.22 1.93
N PRO A 121 -14.19 2.91 1.51
CA PRO A 121 -15.37 3.57 2.05
C PRO A 121 -15.52 3.25 3.53
N THR A 122 -15.90 4.25 4.30
CA THR A 122 -16.10 4.14 5.75
C THR A 122 -17.34 3.30 6.14
N SER A 123 -18.17 2.95 5.17
CA SER A 123 -19.37 2.13 5.42
C SER A 123 -18.99 0.66 5.58
N TYR A 124 -19.10 0.16 6.80
CA TYR A 124 -18.83 -1.24 7.20
C TYR A 124 -19.74 -2.29 6.53
N GLY A 125 -20.62 -1.89 5.60
CA GLY A 125 -21.71 -2.74 5.09
C GLY A 125 -21.37 -3.63 3.89
N ARG A 126 -20.34 -3.37 3.15
CA ARG A 126 -20.00 -4.15 1.94
C ARG A 126 -18.71 -4.92 2.13
N LYS A 127 -18.84 -6.24 2.36
CA LYS A 127 -17.72 -7.19 2.33
C LYS A 127 -17.25 -7.37 0.88
N TYR A 128 -16.52 -6.40 0.35
CA TYR A 128 -15.80 -6.64 -0.89
C TYR A 128 -14.54 -7.44 -0.58
N ASN A 129 -14.35 -8.51 -1.32
CA ASN A 129 -13.11 -9.32 -1.27
C ASN A 129 -11.93 -8.61 -1.96
N PHE A 130 -11.94 -7.26 -2.01
CA PHE A 130 -10.93 -6.48 -2.70
C PHE A 130 -9.52 -6.87 -2.26
N TRP A 131 -9.25 -6.80 -0.98
CA TRP A 131 -7.91 -7.05 -0.46
C TRP A 131 -7.48 -8.51 -0.60
N SER A 132 -8.39 -9.47 -0.49
CA SER A 132 -8.07 -10.89 -0.68
C SER A 132 -7.77 -11.24 -2.14
N THR A 133 -8.36 -10.52 -3.09
CA THR A 133 -8.10 -10.69 -4.53
C THR A 133 -6.96 -9.79 -5.03
N PHE A 134 -6.59 -8.76 -4.27
CA PHE A 134 -5.59 -7.77 -4.65
C PHE A 134 -4.20 -8.39 -4.89
N SER A 135 -3.69 -9.16 -3.94
CA SER A 135 -2.38 -9.80 -4.08
C SER A 135 -2.31 -10.75 -5.28
N PRO A 136 -3.25 -11.69 -5.48
CA PRO A 136 -3.20 -12.58 -6.64
C PRO A 136 -3.39 -11.86 -7.98
N ILE A 137 -4.24 -10.83 -8.06
CA ILE A 137 -4.57 -10.18 -9.34
C ILE A 137 -3.53 -9.10 -9.71
N ILE A 138 -3.04 -8.35 -8.73
CA ILE A 138 -2.18 -7.18 -8.99
C ILE A 138 -0.71 -7.48 -8.64
N LEU A 139 -0.42 -7.98 -7.43
CA LEU A 139 0.95 -8.09 -6.97
C LEU A 139 1.68 -9.33 -7.54
N ASN A 140 1.04 -10.48 -7.59
CA ASN A 140 1.67 -11.69 -8.10
C ASN A 140 2.23 -11.54 -9.53
N PRO A 141 1.50 -10.96 -10.49
CA PRO A 141 2.01 -10.80 -11.84
C PRO A 141 3.21 -9.83 -11.95
N THR A 142 3.32 -8.85 -11.03
CA THR A 142 4.36 -7.81 -11.11
C THR A 142 5.70 -8.25 -10.54
N GLN A 143 5.81 -9.43 -9.93
CA GLN A 143 6.99 -9.85 -9.17
C GLN A 143 8.30 -9.82 -9.97
N GLN A 144 8.24 -10.14 -11.28
CA GLN A 144 9.45 -10.43 -12.06
C GLN A 144 10.37 -9.22 -12.27
N PHE A 145 9.81 -8.04 -12.52
CA PHE A 145 10.61 -6.86 -12.93
C PHE A 145 10.38 -5.62 -12.08
N LEU A 146 9.52 -5.70 -11.08
CA LEU A 146 9.18 -4.54 -10.26
C LEU A 146 10.38 -4.10 -9.43
N THR A 147 10.74 -2.82 -9.59
CA THR A 147 11.82 -2.17 -8.83
C THR A 147 11.28 -1.20 -7.77
N GLU A 148 10.05 -0.71 -7.95
CA GLU A 148 9.42 0.21 -7.02
C GLU A 148 7.95 -0.16 -6.80
N LEU A 149 7.59 -0.33 -5.54
CA LEU A 149 6.21 -0.58 -5.09
C LEU A 149 5.77 0.50 -4.10
N ILE A 150 4.68 1.20 -4.43
CA ILE A 150 4.02 2.15 -3.56
C ILE A 150 2.59 1.65 -3.34
N LEU A 151 2.28 1.29 -2.10
CA LEU A 151 0.96 0.78 -1.69
C LEU A 151 0.43 1.58 -0.51
N HIS A 152 -0.45 2.50 -0.77
CA HIS A 152 -1.06 3.37 0.22
C HIS A 152 -2.55 3.06 0.35
N SER A 153 -3.04 2.92 1.56
CA SER A 153 -4.47 2.86 1.87
C SER A 153 -4.89 4.10 2.65
N SER A 154 -6.11 4.55 2.45
CA SER A 154 -6.69 5.66 3.24
C SER A 154 -7.04 5.25 4.67
N VAL A 155 -7.19 3.96 4.91
CA VAL A 155 -7.47 3.37 6.23
C VAL A 155 -6.58 2.17 6.47
N CYS A 156 -6.46 1.78 7.73
CA CYS A 156 -5.65 0.63 8.10
C CYS A 156 -6.18 -0.66 7.46
N ILE A 157 -5.30 -1.42 6.82
CA ILE A 157 -5.62 -2.70 6.22
C ILE A 157 -5.54 -3.77 7.31
N TRP A 158 -6.70 -4.29 7.68
CA TRP A 158 -6.84 -5.30 8.73
C TRP A 158 -6.55 -6.71 8.21
N PRO A 159 -6.03 -7.60 9.04
CA PRO A 159 -5.83 -9.01 8.69
C PRO A 159 -7.11 -9.70 8.20
N SER A 160 -8.24 -9.37 8.81
CA SER A 160 -9.56 -9.88 8.40
C SER A 160 -9.99 -9.49 6.98
N SER A 161 -9.27 -8.57 6.33
CA SER A 161 -9.50 -8.20 4.93
C SER A 161 -9.01 -9.26 3.94
N GLY A 162 -8.22 -10.24 4.39
CA GLY A 162 -7.59 -11.24 3.54
C GLY A 162 -6.36 -10.77 2.77
N PHE A 163 -5.89 -9.53 3.01
CA PHE A 163 -4.65 -9.03 2.41
C PHE A 163 -3.44 -9.73 3.01
N SER A 164 -2.52 -10.16 2.15
CA SER A 164 -1.24 -10.72 2.59
C SER A 164 -0.13 -10.45 1.59
N LEU A 165 1.04 -10.17 2.13
CA LEU A 165 2.31 -10.09 1.39
C LEU A 165 3.13 -11.40 1.52
N THR A 166 2.59 -12.37 2.24
CA THR A 166 3.24 -13.68 2.44
C THR A 166 3.45 -14.38 1.09
N GLY A 167 4.65 -14.88 0.87
CA GLY A 167 4.99 -15.58 -0.38
C GLY A 167 5.35 -14.68 -1.57
N LEU A 168 5.06 -13.37 -1.51
CA LEU A 168 5.50 -12.45 -2.56
C LEU A 168 7.02 -12.24 -2.49
N HIS A 169 7.65 -12.27 -3.67
CA HIS A 169 9.08 -11.98 -3.80
C HIS A 169 9.35 -11.19 -5.09
N PHE A 170 9.93 -10.02 -4.94
CA PHE A 170 10.28 -9.11 -6.03
C PHE A 170 11.81 -9.01 -6.11
N PRO A 171 12.50 -9.83 -6.91
CA PRO A 171 13.96 -9.94 -6.88
C PRO A 171 14.71 -8.65 -7.20
N HIS A 172 14.01 -7.68 -7.79
CA HIS A 172 14.57 -6.38 -8.17
C HIS A 172 14.02 -5.20 -7.38
N LEU A 173 13.29 -5.44 -6.29
CA LEU A 173 12.69 -4.36 -5.51
C LEU A 173 13.76 -3.55 -4.79
N THR A 174 13.90 -2.28 -5.20
CA THR A 174 14.84 -1.33 -4.61
C THR A 174 14.15 -0.24 -3.79
N ALA A 175 12.85 -0.03 -4.00
CA ALA A 175 12.08 0.98 -3.29
C ALA A 175 10.70 0.45 -2.90
N LEU A 176 10.38 0.61 -1.63
CA LEU A 176 9.08 0.25 -1.05
C LEU A 176 8.53 1.43 -0.25
N SER A 177 7.30 1.82 -0.55
CA SER A 177 6.52 2.76 0.27
C SER A 177 5.17 2.13 0.60
N VAL A 178 4.87 2.02 1.89
CA VAL A 178 3.60 1.46 2.36
C VAL A 178 2.95 2.39 3.37
N ARG A 179 1.61 2.46 3.30
CA ARG A 179 0.83 3.30 4.21
C ARG A 179 -0.36 2.56 4.78
N ASN A 180 -0.60 2.75 6.09
CA ASN A 180 -1.72 2.17 6.81
C ASN A 180 -1.73 0.62 6.80
N LEU A 181 -0.56 -0.02 6.88
CA LEU A 181 -0.42 -1.45 7.08
C LEU A 181 -0.22 -1.80 8.54
N ILE A 182 -0.73 -2.96 8.93
CA ILE A 182 -0.48 -3.55 10.26
C ILE A 182 0.62 -4.60 10.14
N PHE A 183 1.61 -4.53 11.02
CA PHE A 183 2.74 -5.45 11.07
C PHE A 183 2.39 -6.71 11.87
N VAL A 184 1.42 -7.50 11.39
CA VAL A 184 1.06 -8.78 11.99
C VAL A 184 1.49 -9.95 11.10
N PRO A 185 1.74 -11.14 11.67
CA PRO A 185 2.23 -12.30 10.91
C PRO A 185 1.36 -12.69 9.72
N SER A 186 0.04 -12.59 9.83
CA SER A 186 -0.90 -12.95 8.76
C SER A 186 -0.85 -12.00 7.56
N VAL A 187 -0.54 -10.72 7.76
CA VAL A 187 -0.29 -9.75 6.67
C VAL A 187 1.11 -9.91 6.09
N GLY A 188 2.08 -10.29 6.93
CA GLY A 188 3.43 -10.64 6.50
C GLY A 188 4.28 -9.46 6.04
N VAL A 189 4.06 -8.24 6.56
CA VAL A 189 4.80 -7.01 6.15
C VAL A 189 6.28 -7.12 6.50
N GLU A 190 6.59 -7.45 7.75
CA GLU A 190 7.98 -7.58 8.21
C GLU A 190 8.77 -8.65 7.43
N PRO A 191 8.32 -9.92 7.34
CA PRO A 191 9.03 -10.92 6.56
C PRO A 191 9.08 -10.59 5.07
N PHE A 192 8.13 -9.83 4.54
CA PHE A 192 8.20 -9.32 3.19
C PHE A 192 9.36 -8.32 3.02
N ILE A 193 9.49 -7.34 3.91
CA ILE A 193 10.58 -6.35 3.88
C ILE A 193 11.93 -7.06 4.01
N LEU A 194 12.09 -7.95 4.98
CA LEU A 194 13.33 -8.69 5.22
C LEU A 194 13.75 -9.58 4.04
N ARG A 195 12.81 -10.13 3.30
CA ARG A 195 13.09 -10.93 2.09
C ARG A 195 13.79 -10.11 1.01
N HIS A 196 13.66 -8.79 1.05
CA HIS A 196 14.29 -7.87 0.09
C HIS A 196 15.50 -7.14 0.68
N ALA A 197 16.05 -7.61 1.79
CA ALA A 197 17.11 -6.94 2.53
C ALA A 197 18.35 -6.62 1.69
N SER A 198 18.70 -7.47 0.71
CA SER A 198 19.85 -7.29 -0.17
C SER A 198 19.61 -6.35 -1.36
N THR A 199 18.37 -5.97 -1.63
CA THR A 199 18.04 -5.12 -2.80
C THR A 199 17.34 -3.84 -2.42
N LEU A 200 16.65 -3.79 -1.27
CA LEU A 200 15.82 -2.68 -0.84
C LEU A 200 16.70 -1.51 -0.37
N ALA A 201 16.87 -0.51 -1.23
CA ALA A 201 17.65 0.70 -0.94
C ALA A 201 16.84 1.81 -0.30
N ARG A 202 15.52 1.87 -0.56
CA ARG A 202 14.61 2.88 -0.01
C ARG A 202 13.39 2.22 0.63
N LEU A 203 13.15 2.54 1.89
CA LEU A 203 11.97 2.12 2.65
C LEU A 203 11.23 3.32 3.21
N GLU A 204 9.93 3.37 2.97
CA GLU A 204 9.04 4.38 3.52
C GLU A 204 7.84 3.69 4.19
N LEU A 205 7.65 4.00 5.47
CA LEU A 205 6.58 3.44 6.31
C LEU A 205 5.73 4.60 6.85
N LEU A 206 4.50 4.74 6.34
CA LEU A 206 3.62 5.86 6.66
C LEU A 206 2.40 5.36 7.43
N ALA A 207 2.14 5.93 8.58
CA ALA A 207 1.00 5.58 9.43
C ALA A 207 0.82 4.06 9.63
N CYS A 208 1.91 3.30 9.58
CA CYS A 208 1.91 1.87 9.83
C CYS A 208 1.71 1.58 11.32
N LYS A 209 1.12 0.43 11.63
CA LYS A 209 0.80 0.07 13.01
C LYS A 209 1.61 -1.13 13.47
N PRO A 210 2.04 -1.15 14.75
CA PRO A 210 2.79 -2.26 15.29
C PRO A 210 1.94 -3.53 15.39
N PRO A 211 2.60 -4.68 15.55
CA PRO A 211 1.94 -5.98 15.66
C PRO A 211 1.17 -6.21 16.96
N ALA A 212 1.17 -5.24 17.85
CA ALA A 212 0.48 -5.31 19.13
C ALA A 212 -1.04 -5.57 19.04
N TYR A 213 -1.59 -5.56 17.85
CA TYR A 213 -2.95 -5.98 17.59
C TYR A 213 -3.00 -7.50 17.40
N ARG A 214 -3.25 -8.24 18.48
CA ARG A 214 -3.60 -9.64 18.32
C ARG A 214 -4.89 -9.77 17.53
N GLU A 215 -4.87 -10.66 16.55
CA GLU A 215 -6.05 -11.30 15.97
C GLU A 215 -6.68 -12.24 17.01
N LEU A 216 -7.23 -11.69 18.08
CA LEU A 216 -7.95 -12.51 19.02
C LEU A 216 -9.45 -12.43 18.72
N PRO A 217 -10.12 -13.58 18.72
CA PRO A 217 -11.56 -13.58 18.88
C PRO A 217 -11.91 -12.80 20.14
N PRO A 218 -13.09 -12.15 20.22
CA PRO A 218 -13.40 -11.11 21.20
C PRO A 218 -13.39 -11.55 22.67
N PHE A 219 -12.97 -12.78 22.98
CA PHE A 219 -13.11 -13.37 24.30
C PHE A 219 -11.83 -13.96 24.93
N GLU A 220 -10.68 -13.97 24.23
CA GLU A 220 -9.44 -14.49 24.84
C GLU A 220 -8.33 -13.42 24.84
N TRP A 221 -8.25 -12.71 25.95
CA TRP A 221 -7.23 -11.72 26.22
C TRP A 221 -5.95 -12.38 26.72
N SER A 222 -4.98 -12.56 25.85
CA SER A 222 -3.62 -12.84 26.29
C SER A 222 -2.76 -11.61 26.03
N PRO A 223 -1.89 -11.20 26.98
CA PRO A 223 -1.00 -10.06 26.76
C PRO A 223 -0.16 -10.30 25.49
N PRO A 224 0.19 -9.24 24.74
CA PRO A 224 1.09 -9.37 23.62
C PRO A 224 2.37 -10.04 24.09
N SER A 225 2.86 -11.05 23.35
CA SER A 225 4.21 -11.54 23.58
C SER A 225 5.16 -10.37 23.34
N SER A 226 6.15 -10.21 24.22
CA SER A 226 7.18 -9.17 24.12
C SER A 226 7.93 -9.14 22.77
N ASP A 227 7.73 -10.15 21.94
CA ASP A 227 8.47 -10.38 20.70
C ASP A 227 7.96 -9.58 19.49
N TYR A 228 6.91 -8.77 19.64
CA TYR A 228 6.27 -8.06 18.54
C TYR A 228 6.03 -6.58 18.86
N CYS A 229 7.07 -5.88 19.31
CA CYS A 229 7.08 -4.44 19.48
C CYS A 229 7.88 -3.77 18.37
N TRP A 230 7.70 -2.48 18.17
CA TRP A 230 8.46 -1.74 17.16
C TRP A 230 9.96 -1.76 17.42
N ASP A 231 10.39 -1.73 18.70
CA ASP A 231 11.81 -1.80 19.07
C ASP A 231 12.48 -3.05 18.49
N THR A 232 11.84 -4.22 18.63
CA THR A 232 12.33 -5.48 18.08
C THR A 232 12.39 -5.46 16.54
N ILE A 233 11.39 -4.88 15.89
CA ILE A 233 11.35 -4.76 14.43
C ILE A 233 12.46 -3.81 13.93
N TRP A 234 12.62 -2.64 14.57
CA TRP A 234 13.64 -1.66 14.19
C TRP A 234 15.05 -2.21 14.37
N ASP A 235 15.33 -2.89 15.48
CA ASP A 235 16.62 -3.50 15.72
C ASP A 235 16.91 -4.61 14.70
N ARG A 236 15.92 -5.42 14.33
CA ARG A 236 16.06 -6.41 13.25
C ARG A 236 16.30 -5.76 11.90
N PHE A 237 15.56 -4.73 11.54
CA PHE A 237 15.76 -4.00 10.28
C PHE A 237 17.14 -3.34 10.23
N ALA A 238 17.63 -2.78 11.35
CA ALA A 238 18.96 -2.22 11.44
C ALA A 238 20.05 -3.26 11.15
N MET A 239 19.88 -4.49 11.59
CA MET A 239 20.83 -5.59 11.35
C MET A 239 20.72 -6.18 9.95
N GLU A 240 19.52 -6.44 9.47
CA GLU A 240 19.30 -7.28 8.28
C GLU A 240 19.17 -6.49 6.98
N LEU A 241 18.62 -5.26 6.97
CA LEU A 241 18.43 -4.47 5.74
C LEU A 241 19.73 -3.82 5.26
N THR A 242 20.67 -4.63 4.83
CA THR A 242 22.05 -4.19 4.52
C THR A 242 22.15 -3.25 3.32
N ALA A 243 21.23 -3.33 2.35
CA ALA A 243 21.20 -2.45 1.19
C ALA A 243 20.50 -1.11 1.44
N LEU A 244 19.85 -0.93 2.61
CA LEU A 244 19.02 0.23 2.88
C LEU A 244 19.87 1.48 3.13
N VAL A 245 19.63 2.53 2.33
CA VAL A 245 20.33 3.83 2.40
C VAL A 245 19.38 5.02 2.55
N THR A 246 18.08 4.78 2.42
CA THR A 246 17.05 5.81 2.64
C THR A 246 15.91 5.23 3.47
N LEU A 247 15.65 5.83 4.61
CA LEU A 247 14.55 5.49 5.49
C LEU A 247 13.68 6.72 5.73
N ASN A 248 12.39 6.58 5.50
CA ASN A 248 11.37 7.55 5.88
C ASN A 248 10.31 6.85 6.72
N VAL A 249 10.16 7.27 7.96
CA VAL A 249 9.09 6.82 8.85
C VAL A 249 8.32 8.06 9.23
N ASP A 250 7.08 8.16 8.75
CA ASP A 250 6.18 9.25 9.13
C ASP A 250 5.86 9.10 10.62
N GLU A 251 5.94 10.22 11.34
CA GLU A 251 5.60 10.28 12.76
C GLU A 251 4.25 9.57 12.93
N LEU A 252 4.35 8.40 13.50
CA LEU A 252 3.24 7.50 13.66
C LEU A 252 2.20 8.21 14.51
N ASP A 253 1.19 8.77 13.88
CA ASP A 253 0.03 9.31 14.58
C ASP A 253 -0.50 8.22 15.51
N CYS A 254 0.00 8.24 16.73
CA CYS A 254 -0.38 7.39 17.80
C CYS A 254 -0.01 5.90 17.68
N PRO A 255 1.18 5.55 18.13
CA PRO A 255 1.61 4.17 18.11
C PRO A 255 0.70 3.24 18.92
N TYR A 256 0.28 3.63 20.10
CA TYR A 256 -0.43 2.71 21.01
C TYR A 256 -1.77 3.22 21.53
N VAL A 257 -2.24 4.39 21.13
CA VAL A 257 -3.54 4.96 21.51
C VAL A 257 -4.64 4.54 20.53
N GLY A 258 -4.53 3.36 19.94
CA GLY A 258 -5.64 2.73 19.26
C GLY A 258 -6.62 2.13 20.28
N PHE A 259 -7.88 2.17 19.93
CA PHE A 259 -9.08 1.83 20.68
C PHE A 259 -9.00 0.60 21.62
N PHE A 260 -7.99 -0.27 21.44
CA PHE A 260 -7.83 -1.53 22.19
C PHE A 260 -6.76 -1.51 23.27
N TYR A 261 -5.79 -0.60 23.26
CA TYR A 261 -4.74 -0.52 24.28
C TYR A 261 -5.17 0.14 25.59
N ARG A 262 -6.21 0.96 25.55
CA ARG A 262 -6.68 1.66 26.76
C ARG A 262 -7.14 0.74 27.91
N PHE A 263 -7.30 -0.56 27.64
CA PHE A 263 -7.91 -1.44 28.62
C PHE A 263 -6.94 -2.27 29.44
N ASN A 264 -5.66 -2.42 29.04
CA ASN A 264 -4.79 -3.41 29.68
C ASN A 264 -3.34 -3.00 29.97
N LEU A 265 -2.90 -1.81 29.55
CA LEU A 265 -1.57 -1.32 29.92
C LEU A 265 -1.69 -0.08 30.79
N SER A 266 -0.84 0.04 31.81
CA SER A 266 -0.71 1.28 32.58
C SER A 266 -0.09 2.37 31.69
N ASP A 267 -0.37 3.63 32.02
CA ASP A 267 0.24 4.76 31.32
C ASP A 267 1.77 4.73 31.36
N GLU A 268 2.35 4.19 32.44
CA GLU A 268 3.79 3.99 32.58
C GLU A 268 4.32 2.92 31.62
N ALA A 269 3.59 1.82 31.45
CA ALA A 269 3.97 0.77 30.49
C ALA A 269 3.93 1.29 29.05
N ILE A 270 2.89 2.07 28.70
CA ILE A 270 2.78 2.70 27.38
C ILE A 270 3.95 3.65 27.11
N LYS A 271 4.29 4.51 28.10
CA LYS A 271 5.43 5.43 27.99
C LYS A 271 6.76 4.70 27.85
N SER A 272 6.93 3.59 28.58
CA SER A 272 8.15 2.78 28.50
C SER A 272 8.30 2.14 27.12
N HIS A 273 7.23 1.58 26.56
CA HIS A 273 7.25 1.02 25.22
C HIS A 273 7.54 2.10 24.14
N ASN A 274 6.89 3.25 24.21
CA ASN A 274 7.15 4.35 23.28
C ASN A 274 8.61 4.79 23.34
N ALA A 275 9.21 4.91 24.53
CA ALA A 275 10.61 5.30 24.68
C ALA A 275 11.58 4.24 24.11
N ALA A 276 11.27 2.96 24.25
CA ALA A 276 12.06 1.87 23.66
C ALA A 276 11.98 1.89 22.13
N ASP A 277 10.78 2.04 21.59
CA ASP A 277 10.53 2.12 20.15
C ASP A 277 11.24 3.32 19.51
N ASP A 278 11.14 4.52 20.15
CA ASP A 278 11.80 5.73 19.69
C ASP A 278 13.33 5.56 19.70
N ALA A 279 13.89 4.98 20.76
CA ALA A 279 15.31 4.71 20.86
C ALA A 279 15.79 3.72 19.80
N ALA A 280 15.02 2.67 19.52
CA ALA A 280 15.34 1.70 18.48
C ALA A 280 15.26 2.30 17.07
N LEU A 281 14.23 3.11 16.80
CA LEU A 281 14.09 3.84 15.54
C LEU A 281 15.27 4.80 15.32
N GLN A 282 15.70 5.52 16.37
CA GLN A 282 16.87 6.41 16.27
C GLN A 282 18.15 5.63 15.97
N ARG A 283 18.37 4.47 16.61
CA ARG A 283 19.51 3.59 16.26
C ARG A 283 19.45 3.16 14.79
N PHE A 284 18.27 2.79 14.30
CA PHE A 284 18.09 2.40 12.91
C PHE A 284 18.38 3.55 11.94
N HIS A 285 17.92 4.78 12.24
CA HIS A 285 18.27 5.97 11.44
C HIS A 285 19.78 6.21 11.37
N VAL A 286 20.49 6.08 12.50
CA VAL A 286 21.97 6.23 12.54
C VAL A 286 22.62 5.21 11.61
N VAL A 287 22.22 3.94 11.65
CA VAL A 287 22.76 2.88 10.80
C VAL A 287 22.52 3.17 9.31
N VAL A 288 21.29 3.58 8.95
CA VAL A 288 20.94 3.90 7.55
C VAL A 288 21.72 5.12 7.06
N THR A 289 21.87 6.14 7.90
CA THR A 289 22.65 7.35 7.54
C THR A 289 24.12 7.01 7.28
N ALA A 290 24.75 6.21 8.15
CA ALA A 290 26.13 5.78 7.96
C ALA A 290 26.33 5.01 6.63
N ARG A 291 25.42 4.09 6.29
CA ARG A 291 25.44 3.37 5.00
C ARG A 291 25.29 4.32 3.80
N SER A 292 24.42 5.32 3.92
CA SER A 292 24.23 6.33 2.88
C SER A 292 25.49 7.16 2.63
N GLU A 293 26.22 7.51 3.68
CA GLU A 293 27.48 8.26 3.60
C GLU A 293 28.58 7.42 2.97
N GLU A 294 28.75 6.17 3.42
CA GLU A 294 29.72 5.22 2.85
C GLU A 294 29.50 5.01 1.34
N MET A 295 28.21 4.84 0.93
CA MET A 295 27.88 4.72 -0.49
C MET A 295 28.28 5.97 -1.28
N ARG A 296 28.03 7.17 -0.74
CA ARG A 296 28.39 8.44 -1.40
C ARG A 296 29.91 8.61 -1.54
N GLU A 297 30.67 8.18 -0.55
CA GLU A 297 32.13 8.21 -0.60
C GLU A 297 32.66 7.25 -1.67
N THR A 298 32.13 6.04 -1.72
CA THR A 298 32.49 5.03 -2.74
C THR A 298 32.22 5.52 -4.17
N LEU A 299 31.17 6.32 -4.40
CA LEU A 299 30.83 6.87 -5.71
C LEU A 299 31.71 8.09 -6.11
N ARG A 300 32.47 8.67 -5.18
CA ARG A 300 33.34 9.84 -5.42
C ARG A 300 34.80 9.46 -5.66
N GLY A 301 35.22 8.27 -5.23
CA GLY A 301 36.56 7.73 -5.43
C GLY A 301 36.66 6.95 -6.73
#